data_58507adb62cddf68d20d3c38d64949cb
#
_entry.id   58507adb62cddf68d20d3c38d64949cb
#
_cell.length_a   1.000
_cell.length_b   1.000
_cell.length_c   1.000
_cell.angle_alpha   90.00
_cell.angle_beta   90.00
_cell.angle_gamma   90.00
#
_symmetry.space_group_name_H-M   'P 1'
#
loop_
_entity.id
_entity.type
_entity.pdbx_description
1 polymer ?
#
loop_
_entity_poly.entity_id
_entity_poly.type
_entity_poly.pdbx_seq_one_letter_code
_entity_poly.pdbx_strand_id
1 'polypeptide(L)'
;MVLDRNSIEGDIAYIDSTGQTAEHLVYPVSSGKKIVRPPNSYQKMIINDGRGEIDSFNLDLQGFSLIKHKSSVADFYDNEAVKRQYYPEMIELLKTRLHATDVLIFDHNQRSKVRAAAKQPEVRNPVASAHVDYTLSSAPDRSIEILEKANKSHYVGRRLALINAWRPIIGPAEDFPLALCDVRTVQADDLVQTHIHHFSESDPDTPRHSGQIYSLRHNLSHQWYYFSAMQPDEVLLLRNWDSTADKKSDYTPHTGFKNNLAPAGTRPRESIEIRALVVY
;
A
#
# COMPACT_ATOMS: atom_id res chain seq x y z
N MET A 1 -23.22 -8.46 -19.24
CA MET A 1 -22.71 -9.15 -18.02
C MET A 1 -23.49 -8.56 -16.86
N VAL A 2 -24.29 -9.35 -16.16
CA VAL A 2 -25.01 -8.88 -14.95
C VAL A 2 -23.97 -8.84 -13.86
N LEU A 3 -23.69 -7.64 -13.32
CA LEU A 3 -22.81 -7.49 -12.16
C LEU A 3 -23.42 -8.29 -11.01
N ASP A 4 -22.61 -9.07 -10.31
CA ASP A 4 -23.02 -9.67 -9.05
C ASP A 4 -23.41 -8.52 -8.10
N ARG A 5 -24.44 -8.73 -7.25
CA ARG A 5 -24.96 -7.69 -6.33
C ARG A 5 -23.88 -7.15 -5.37
N ASN A 6 -22.73 -7.81 -5.31
CA ASN A 6 -21.62 -7.53 -4.43
C ASN A 6 -20.37 -7.01 -5.18
N SER A 7 -20.50 -6.46 -6.38
CA SER A 7 -19.36 -5.90 -7.13
C SER A 7 -19.67 -4.51 -7.65
N ILE A 8 -18.65 -3.72 -7.88
CA ILE A 8 -18.75 -2.39 -8.50
C ILE A 8 -17.83 -2.32 -9.70
N GLU A 9 -18.23 -1.56 -10.73
CA GLU A 9 -17.32 -1.17 -11.79
C GLU A 9 -16.58 0.12 -11.38
N GLY A 10 -15.25 0.07 -11.37
CA GLY A 10 -14.39 1.18 -11.01
C GLY A 10 -13.27 1.40 -12.01
N ASP A 11 -12.77 2.63 -12.06
CA ASP A 11 -11.61 2.98 -12.87
C ASP A 11 -10.33 2.67 -12.08
N ILE A 12 -9.53 1.73 -12.57
CA ILE A 12 -8.20 1.44 -12.06
C ILE A 12 -7.17 2.08 -13.00
N ALA A 13 -6.27 2.88 -12.45
CA ALA A 13 -5.18 3.49 -13.20
C ALA A 13 -4.00 2.53 -13.26
N TYR A 14 -3.75 1.98 -14.45
CA TYR A 14 -2.62 1.13 -14.77
C TYR A 14 -1.52 1.94 -15.44
N ILE A 15 -0.27 1.51 -15.32
CA ILE A 15 0.81 2.14 -16.09
C ILE A 15 0.60 1.89 -17.58
N ASP A 16 0.71 2.96 -18.37
CA ASP A 16 0.68 2.90 -19.83
C ASP A 16 2.12 2.92 -20.37
N SER A 17 2.77 1.76 -20.32
CA SER A 17 4.14 1.59 -20.75
C SER A 17 4.35 0.22 -21.36
N THR A 18 5.02 0.16 -22.50
CA THR A 18 5.45 -1.09 -23.15
C THR A 18 6.85 -1.53 -22.68
N GLY A 19 7.61 -0.63 -22.03
CA GLY A 19 8.94 -0.91 -21.49
C GLY A 19 8.89 -1.71 -20.19
N GLN A 20 9.97 -2.41 -19.86
CA GLN A 20 10.10 -3.15 -18.60
C GLN A 20 10.42 -2.24 -17.40
N THR A 21 10.84 -1.00 -17.67
CA THR A 21 11.18 0.00 -16.66
C THR A 21 10.48 1.32 -16.94
N ALA A 22 10.25 2.10 -15.89
CA ALA A 22 9.70 3.45 -15.94
C ALA A 22 10.36 4.34 -14.89
N GLU A 23 10.25 5.67 -15.07
CA GLU A 23 10.84 6.67 -14.20
C GLU A 23 9.77 7.57 -13.57
N HIS A 24 9.89 7.83 -12.28
CA HIS A 24 9.06 8.78 -11.53
C HIS A 24 9.99 9.78 -10.84
N LEU A 25 10.02 11.02 -11.31
CA LEU A 25 10.89 12.06 -10.79
C LEU A 25 10.08 13.01 -9.90
N VAL A 26 10.45 13.11 -8.64
CA VAL A 26 9.76 13.92 -7.62
C VAL A 26 10.66 15.08 -7.23
N TYR A 27 10.35 16.25 -7.76
CA TYR A 27 11.08 17.48 -7.48
C TYR A 27 10.41 18.30 -6.36
N PRO A 28 11.17 19.03 -5.55
CA PRO A 28 10.61 20.00 -4.62
C PRO A 28 9.92 21.13 -5.37
N VAL A 29 8.86 21.68 -4.78
CA VAL A 29 8.05 22.76 -5.40
C VAL A 29 8.91 23.98 -5.72
N SER A 30 9.88 24.29 -4.86
CA SER A 30 10.82 25.43 -5.01
C SER A 30 11.75 25.31 -6.23
N SER A 31 12.00 24.12 -6.75
CA SER A 31 12.87 23.91 -7.91
C SER A 31 12.30 24.42 -9.24
N GLY A 32 10.99 24.71 -9.30
CA GLY A 32 10.29 25.04 -10.53
C GLY A 32 10.17 23.89 -11.54
N LYS A 33 10.82 22.74 -11.28
CA LYS A 33 10.70 21.53 -12.09
C LYS A 33 9.36 20.84 -11.82
N LYS A 34 8.76 20.28 -12.87
CA LYS A 34 7.52 19.50 -12.73
C LYS A 34 7.84 18.05 -12.33
N ILE A 35 6.99 17.48 -11.47
CA ILE A 35 7.00 16.04 -11.19
C ILE A 35 6.75 15.31 -12.51
N VAL A 36 7.64 14.36 -12.85
CA VAL A 36 7.48 13.45 -13.99
C VAL A 36 6.93 12.13 -13.46
N ARG A 37 5.81 11.69 -14.02
CA ARG A 37 5.21 10.40 -13.71
C ARG A 37 5.09 9.57 -14.97
N PRO A 38 5.23 8.24 -14.88
CA PRO A 38 4.85 7.37 -15.99
C PRO A 38 3.39 7.64 -16.37
N PRO A 39 3.05 7.61 -17.67
CA PRO A 39 1.67 7.76 -18.10
C PRO A 39 0.81 6.62 -17.53
N ASN A 40 -0.43 6.95 -17.19
CA ASN A 40 -1.42 5.98 -16.75
C ASN A 40 -2.58 5.89 -17.73
N SER A 41 -3.06 4.67 -17.94
CA SER A 41 -4.30 4.36 -18.64
C SER A 41 -5.36 3.94 -17.61
N TYR A 42 -6.53 4.56 -17.64
CA TYR A 42 -7.66 4.18 -16.79
C TYR A 42 -8.48 3.09 -17.47
N GLN A 43 -8.60 1.96 -16.79
CA GLN A 43 -9.34 0.80 -17.29
C GLN A 43 -10.51 0.48 -16.35
N LYS A 44 -11.67 0.21 -16.96
CA LYS A 44 -12.85 -0.26 -16.26
C LYS A 44 -12.63 -1.69 -15.78
N MET A 45 -12.62 -1.88 -14.48
CA MET A 45 -12.46 -3.19 -13.86
C MET A 45 -13.65 -3.49 -12.95
N ILE A 46 -14.00 -4.75 -12.85
CA ILE A 46 -14.92 -5.23 -11.81
C ILE A 46 -14.13 -5.38 -10.52
N ILE A 47 -14.59 -4.71 -9.47
CA ILE A 47 -13.98 -4.74 -8.14
C ILE A 47 -14.99 -5.41 -7.20
N ASN A 48 -14.67 -6.61 -6.75
CA ASN A 48 -15.54 -7.44 -5.94
C ASN A 48 -15.54 -6.97 -4.48
N ASP A 49 -16.70 -6.97 -3.83
CA ASP A 49 -16.77 -6.73 -2.39
C ASP A 49 -16.44 -7.99 -1.62
N GLY A 50 -15.31 -8.00 -0.94
CA GLY A 50 -14.84 -9.13 -0.14
C GLY A 50 -15.57 -9.33 1.19
N ARG A 51 -16.58 -8.48 1.52
CA ARG A 51 -17.29 -8.57 2.81
C ARG A 51 -17.96 -9.92 3.07
N GLY A 52 -18.50 -10.54 2.01
CA GLY A 52 -19.16 -11.85 2.12
C GLY A 52 -18.20 -13.02 2.34
N GLU A 53 -16.90 -12.82 2.11
CA GLU A 53 -15.90 -13.88 2.07
C GLU A 53 -14.63 -13.53 2.87
N ILE A 54 -14.76 -12.72 3.93
CA ILE A 54 -13.61 -12.18 4.71
C ILE A 54 -12.66 -13.30 5.13
N ASP A 55 -13.19 -14.42 5.60
CA ASP A 55 -12.39 -15.54 6.12
C ASP A 55 -11.68 -16.35 5.02
N SER A 56 -12.02 -16.12 3.73
CA SER A 56 -11.36 -16.76 2.60
C SER A 56 -10.04 -16.08 2.21
N PHE A 57 -9.86 -14.82 2.61
CA PHE A 57 -8.66 -14.05 2.25
C PHE A 57 -7.55 -14.23 3.27
N ASN A 58 -6.37 -14.56 2.78
CA ASN A 58 -5.17 -14.64 3.60
C ASN A 58 -3.92 -14.20 2.83
N LEU A 59 -2.89 -13.84 3.60
CA LEU A 59 -1.64 -13.34 3.04
C LEU A 59 -0.88 -14.39 2.21
N ASP A 60 -1.09 -15.68 2.47
CA ASP A 60 -0.35 -16.73 1.78
C ASP A 60 -0.95 -17.10 0.41
N LEU A 61 -2.20 -16.76 0.15
CA LEU A 61 -2.88 -17.08 -1.10
C LEU A 61 -3.14 -15.84 -1.95
N GLN A 62 -3.97 -14.92 -1.46
CA GLN A 62 -4.35 -13.71 -2.21
C GLN A 62 -3.37 -12.55 -2.00
N GLY A 63 -2.52 -12.63 -0.97
CA GLY A 63 -1.58 -11.59 -0.58
C GLY A 63 -2.15 -10.55 0.39
N PHE A 64 -3.42 -10.66 0.80
CA PHE A 64 -4.05 -9.72 1.72
C PHE A 64 -5.07 -10.39 2.63
N SER A 65 -5.41 -9.74 3.74
CA SER A 65 -6.47 -10.15 4.65
C SER A 65 -7.05 -8.96 5.41
N LEU A 66 -8.32 -9.05 5.79
CA LEU A 66 -8.99 -8.06 6.63
C LEU A 66 -9.14 -8.63 8.05
N ILE A 67 -8.74 -7.83 9.04
CA ILE A 67 -8.84 -8.21 10.45
C ILE A 67 -9.46 -7.11 11.29
N LYS A 68 -10.06 -7.48 12.42
CA LYS A 68 -10.56 -6.54 13.42
C LYS A 68 -9.47 -6.18 14.43
N HIS A 69 -9.31 -4.88 14.66
CA HIS A 69 -8.42 -4.35 15.69
C HIS A 69 -8.83 -2.94 16.08
N LYS A 70 -9.22 -2.74 17.33
CA LYS A 70 -9.52 -1.42 17.89
C LYS A 70 -8.24 -0.78 18.42
N SER A 71 -7.89 0.41 17.92
CA SER A 71 -6.76 1.18 18.43
C SER A 71 -7.17 2.09 19.57
N SER A 72 -6.24 2.34 20.49
CA SER A 72 -6.38 3.33 21.58
C SER A 72 -5.95 4.73 21.17
N VAL A 73 -5.39 4.93 19.97
CA VAL A 73 -4.92 6.23 19.48
C VAL A 73 -6.10 7.16 19.26
N ALA A 74 -6.07 8.29 19.94
CA ALA A 74 -7.12 9.31 19.84
C ALA A 74 -6.96 10.20 18.61
N ASP A 75 -5.73 10.54 18.24
CA ASP A 75 -5.39 11.36 17.06
C ASP A 75 -4.28 10.71 16.25
N PHE A 76 -4.63 10.18 15.09
CA PHE A 76 -3.67 9.58 14.16
C PHE A 76 -2.83 10.62 13.40
N TYR A 77 -3.07 11.91 13.57
CA TYR A 77 -2.23 12.97 13.00
C TYR A 77 -1.18 13.50 13.99
N ASP A 78 -1.22 13.06 15.25
CA ASP A 78 -0.12 13.20 16.19
C ASP A 78 0.89 12.06 15.98
N ASN A 79 1.97 12.35 15.24
CA ASN A 79 3.01 11.37 14.92
C ASN A 79 3.69 10.76 16.14
N GLU A 80 3.81 11.51 17.24
CA GLU A 80 4.39 11.00 18.48
C GLU A 80 3.42 10.05 19.19
N ALA A 81 2.11 10.34 19.17
CA ALA A 81 1.10 9.42 19.66
C ALA A 81 1.07 8.13 18.81
N VAL A 82 1.17 8.25 17.48
CA VAL A 82 1.25 7.08 16.58
C VAL A 82 2.45 6.20 16.93
N LYS A 83 3.65 6.78 17.07
CA LYS A 83 4.85 6.00 17.43
C LYS A 83 4.76 5.38 18.82
N ARG A 84 4.24 6.12 19.80
CA ARG A 84 4.19 5.68 21.20
C ARG A 84 3.08 4.67 21.48
N GLN A 85 1.94 4.75 20.79
CA GLN A 85 0.75 3.93 21.06
C GLN A 85 0.47 2.97 19.89
N TYR A 86 0.31 3.46 18.66
CA TYR A 86 -0.11 2.65 17.54
C TYR A 86 0.96 1.64 17.09
N TYR A 87 2.25 2.01 17.10
CA TYR A 87 3.31 1.07 16.75
C TYR A 87 3.33 -0.15 17.66
N PRO A 88 3.32 -0.01 19.00
CA PRO A 88 3.24 -1.19 19.89
C PRO A 88 1.99 -2.04 19.66
N GLU A 89 0.81 -1.43 19.46
CA GLU A 89 -0.43 -2.14 19.13
C GLU A 89 -0.27 -3.00 17.89
N MET A 90 0.30 -2.42 16.82
CA MET A 90 0.45 -3.10 15.55
C MET A 90 1.58 -4.14 15.56
N ILE A 91 2.64 -3.94 16.33
CA ILE A 91 3.69 -4.94 16.55
C ILE A 91 3.08 -6.19 17.20
N GLU A 92 2.32 -6.02 18.27
CA GLU A 92 1.67 -7.13 18.97
C GLU A 92 0.65 -7.85 18.07
N LEU A 93 -0.17 -7.09 17.35
CA LEU A 93 -1.13 -7.63 16.39
C LEU A 93 -0.45 -8.48 15.31
N LEU A 94 0.58 -7.94 14.66
CA LEU A 94 1.31 -8.64 13.60
C LEU A 94 2.08 -9.85 14.12
N LYS A 95 2.72 -9.75 15.28
CA LYS A 95 3.39 -10.89 15.91
C LYS A 95 2.42 -12.03 16.16
N THR A 96 1.26 -11.72 16.74
CA THR A 96 0.25 -12.74 17.07
C THR A 96 -0.37 -13.34 15.80
N ARG A 97 -0.76 -12.52 14.83
CA ARG A 97 -1.46 -12.98 13.62
C ARG A 97 -0.58 -13.73 12.66
N LEU A 98 0.69 -13.36 12.58
CA LEU A 98 1.64 -13.94 11.63
C LEU A 98 2.58 -14.97 12.28
N HIS A 99 2.42 -15.24 13.57
CA HIS A 99 3.32 -16.10 14.36
C HIS A 99 4.79 -15.69 14.19
N ALA A 100 5.03 -14.37 14.17
CA ALA A 100 6.34 -13.79 13.91
C ALA A 100 7.21 -13.78 15.18
N THR A 101 8.51 -14.02 15.01
CA THR A 101 9.50 -13.86 16.08
C THR A 101 9.62 -12.39 16.47
N ASP A 102 9.66 -11.49 15.47
CA ASP A 102 9.78 -10.05 15.68
C ASP A 102 9.10 -9.26 14.57
N VAL A 103 8.75 -8.00 14.88
CA VAL A 103 8.16 -7.06 13.93
C VAL A 103 8.80 -5.69 14.11
N LEU A 104 9.31 -5.11 13.04
CA LEU A 104 9.96 -3.81 13.01
C LEU A 104 9.13 -2.85 12.15
N ILE A 105 8.40 -1.93 12.78
CA ILE A 105 7.74 -0.85 12.04
C ILE A 105 8.78 0.21 11.73
N PHE A 106 8.98 0.52 10.46
CA PHE A 106 10.01 1.44 10.01
C PHE A 106 9.48 2.78 9.50
N ASP A 107 8.19 2.86 9.15
CA ASP A 107 7.52 4.12 8.89
C ASP A 107 5.99 4.00 8.88
N HIS A 108 5.31 5.13 8.72
CA HIS A 108 3.88 5.21 8.44
C HIS A 108 3.57 6.37 7.48
N ASN A 109 2.42 6.28 6.82
CA ASN A 109 1.91 7.32 5.94
C ASN A 109 0.45 7.64 6.29
N GLN A 110 0.15 8.92 6.47
CA GLN A 110 -1.22 9.42 6.58
C GLN A 110 -1.66 9.97 5.23
N ARG A 111 -2.88 9.61 4.81
CA ARG A 111 -3.44 10.07 3.54
C ARG A 111 -4.82 10.67 3.74
N SER A 112 -4.96 11.93 3.31
CA SER A 112 -6.23 12.66 3.26
C SER A 112 -6.15 13.71 2.15
N LYS A 113 -7.08 13.66 1.21
CA LYS A 113 -7.15 14.65 0.12
C LYS A 113 -7.37 16.07 0.66
N VAL A 114 -8.23 16.20 1.66
CA VAL A 114 -8.59 17.50 2.26
C VAL A 114 -7.40 18.11 2.99
N ARG A 115 -6.74 17.33 3.85
CA ARG A 115 -5.60 17.79 4.64
C ARG A 115 -4.36 18.04 3.79
N ALA A 116 -4.13 17.21 2.77
CA ALA A 116 -3.04 17.43 1.81
C ALA A 116 -3.27 18.72 0.99
N ALA A 117 -4.50 19.02 0.59
CA ALA A 117 -4.85 20.29 -0.07
C ALA A 117 -4.64 21.49 0.87
N ALA A 118 -4.88 21.32 2.17
CA ALA A 118 -4.58 22.32 3.21
C ALA A 118 -3.08 22.39 3.58
N LYS A 119 -2.22 21.64 2.87
CA LYS A 119 -0.76 21.57 3.10
C LYS A 119 -0.37 21.15 4.52
N GLN A 120 -1.20 20.29 5.16
CA GLN A 120 -0.83 19.74 6.46
C GLN A 120 0.48 18.95 6.33
N PRO A 121 1.50 19.22 7.17
CA PRO A 121 2.77 18.52 7.11
C PRO A 121 2.60 16.99 7.16
N GLU A 122 3.42 16.28 6.35
CA GLU A 122 3.49 14.81 6.30
C GLU A 122 2.22 14.09 5.82
N VAL A 123 1.09 14.79 5.63
CA VAL A 123 -0.13 14.22 5.05
C VAL A 123 -0.08 14.28 3.52
N ARG A 124 -0.35 13.15 2.88
CA ARG A 124 -0.27 12.98 1.43
C ARG A 124 -1.65 12.72 0.82
N ASN A 125 -1.76 12.96 -0.49
CA ASN A 125 -2.92 12.51 -1.25
C ASN A 125 -2.98 10.97 -1.29
N PRO A 126 -4.19 10.38 -1.33
CA PRO A 126 -4.35 8.98 -1.72
C PRO A 126 -3.71 8.68 -3.07
N VAL A 127 -3.07 7.52 -3.20
CA VAL A 127 -2.51 7.05 -4.48
C VAL A 127 -3.61 6.38 -5.28
N ALA A 128 -3.70 6.73 -6.57
CA ALA A 128 -4.71 6.23 -7.49
C ALA A 128 -4.11 5.41 -8.65
N SER A 129 -2.83 5.09 -8.63
CA SER A 129 -2.19 4.21 -9.61
C SER A 129 -1.91 2.85 -9.00
N ALA A 130 -2.20 1.78 -9.74
CA ALA A 130 -1.97 0.42 -9.30
C ALA A 130 -0.46 0.13 -9.18
N HIS A 131 -0.01 -0.27 -8.00
CA HIS A 131 1.40 -0.49 -7.69
C HIS A 131 1.61 -1.50 -6.57
N VAL A 132 2.85 -1.93 -6.42
CA VAL A 132 3.39 -2.66 -5.26
C VAL A 132 4.56 -1.85 -4.72
N ASP A 133 4.68 -1.73 -3.42
CA ASP A 133 5.65 -0.81 -2.79
C ASP A 133 7.13 -1.21 -2.98
N TYR A 134 7.40 -2.46 -3.33
CA TYR A 134 8.76 -2.99 -3.51
C TYR A 134 8.88 -3.86 -4.75
N THR A 135 10.12 -4.03 -5.23
CA THR A 135 10.49 -4.99 -6.28
C THR A 135 11.25 -6.17 -5.68
N LEU A 136 11.46 -7.23 -6.47
CA LEU A 136 12.32 -8.37 -6.09
C LEU A 136 13.74 -7.93 -5.70
N SER A 137 14.25 -6.89 -6.34
CA SER A 137 15.59 -6.36 -6.06
C SER A 137 15.61 -5.39 -4.86
N SER A 138 14.60 -4.51 -4.72
CA SER A 138 14.61 -3.48 -3.69
C SER A 138 14.18 -3.98 -2.30
N ALA A 139 13.36 -5.02 -2.23
CA ALA A 139 12.85 -5.53 -0.96
C ALA A 139 13.93 -6.16 -0.07
N PRO A 140 14.85 -7.01 -0.57
CA PRO A 140 15.95 -7.55 0.22
C PRO A 140 16.85 -6.45 0.78
N ASP A 141 17.28 -5.50 -0.05
CA ASP A 141 18.16 -4.40 0.36
C ASP A 141 17.49 -3.55 1.43
N ARG A 142 16.21 -3.23 1.24
CA ARG A 142 15.42 -2.48 2.22
C ARG A 142 15.29 -3.24 3.54
N SER A 143 15.10 -4.55 3.50
CA SER A 143 15.00 -5.39 4.70
C SER A 143 16.29 -5.39 5.50
N ILE A 144 17.44 -5.50 4.83
CA ILE A 144 18.76 -5.43 5.47
C ILE A 144 18.95 -4.05 6.11
N GLU A 145 18.69 -2.97 5.38
CA GLU A 145 18.79 -1.60 5.90
C GLU A 145 17.95 -1.40 7.17
N ILE A 146 16.72 -1.94 7.21
CA ILE A 146 15.84 -1.85 8.38
C ILE A 146 16.45 -2.60 9.57
N LEU A 147 16.98 -3.82 9.34
CA LEU A 147 17.64 -4.61 10.39
C LEU A 147 18.88 -3.91 10.96
N GLU A 148 19.70 -3.33 10.10
CA GLU A 148 20.89 -2.57 10.50
C GLU A 148 20.54 -1.35 11.36
N LYS A 149 19.58 -0.54 10.89
CA LYS A 149 19.10 0.65 11.63
C LYS A 149 18.51 0.31 13.00
N ALA A 150 17.90 -0.88 13.11
CA ALA A 150 17.33 -1.36 14.36
C ALA A 150 18.35 -2.11 15.25
N ASN A 151 19.62 -2.23 14.84
CA ASN A 151 20.64 -3.06 15.50
C ASN A 151 20.21 -4.53 15.63
N LYS A 152 19.54 -5.06 14.62
CA LYS A 152 19.01 -6.43 14.58
C LYS A 152 19.54 -7.26 13.40
N SER A 153 20.77 -6.97 12.95
CA SER A 153 21.45 -7.67 11.84
C SER A 153 21.61 -9.18 12.07
N HIS A 154 21.47 -9.65 13.33
CA HIS A 154 21.44 -11.08 13.64
C HIS A 154 20.23 -11.84 13.06
N TYR A 155 19.24 -11.13 12.53
CA TYR A 155 18.11 -11.72 11.79
C TYR A 155 18.37 -11.91 10.30
N VAL A 156 19.50 -11.43 9.77
CA VAL A 156 19.89 -11.69 8.38
C VAL A 156 19.99 -13.20 8.14
N GLY A 157 19.37 -13.66 7.06
CA GLY A 157 19.28 -15.11 6.74
C GLY A 157 18.03 -15.82 7.29
N ARG A 158 17.23 -15.16 8.13
CA ARG A 158 15.90 -15.68 8.51
C ARG A 158 14.86 -15.37 7.43
N ARG A 159 13.69 -16.01 7.50
CA ARG A 159 12.56 -15.64 6.67
C ARG A 159 12.10 -14.22 7.08
N LEU A 160 12.02 -13.34 6.10
CA LEU A 160 11.60 -11.94 6.24
C LEU A 160 10.43 -11.66 5.32
N ALA A 161 9.51 -10.80 5.76
CA ALA A 161 8.43 -10.29 4.90
C ALA A 161 8.19 -8.79 5.13
N LEU A 162 7.87 -8.06 4.06
CA LEU A 162 7.42 -6.67 4.12
C LEU A 162 5.89 -6.66 4.06
N ILE A 163 5.27 -6.22 5.14
CA ILE A 163 3.83 -6.20 5.33
C ILE A 163 3.38 -4.76 5.61
N ASN A 164 2.38 -4.30 4.85
CA ASN A 164 1.68 -3.06 5.17
C ASN A 164 0.40 -3.38 5.96
N ALA A 165 0.09 -2.53 6.93
CA ALA A 165 -1.19 -2.57 7.63
C ALA A 165 -1.88 -1.22 7.44
N TRP A 166 -2.95 -1.24 6.67
CA TRP A 166 -3.72 -0.07 6.28
C TRP A 166 -5.08 -0.05 6.99
N ARG A 167 -5.51 1.14 7.45
CA ARG A 167 -6.85 1.35 8.02
C ARG A 167 -7.38 2.75 7.74
N PRO A 168 -8.72 2.93 7.71
CA PRO A 168 -9.32 4.27 7.80
C PRO A 168 -9.05 4.88 9.18
N ILE A 169 -8.75 6.18 9.21
CA ILE A 169 -8.71 6.98 10.45
C ILE A 169 -10.14 7.39 10.84
N ILE A 170 -10.93 7.75 9.84
CA ILE A 170 -12.35 8.08 9.96
C ILE A 170 -13.14 7.10 9.11
N GLY A 171 -14.21 6.56 9.63
CA GLY A 171 -15.08 5.61 8.95
C GLY A 171 -16.51 6.11 8.76
N PRO A 172 -17.24 5.43 7.88
CA PRO A 172 -16.76 4.43 6.94
C PRO A 172 -15.93 5.02 5.79
N ALA A 173 -14.94 4.27 5.29
CA ALA A 173 -14.21 4.65 4.09
C ALA A 173 -14.99 4.18 2.84
N GLU A 174 -15.68 5.10 2.18
CA GLU A 174 -16.61 4.77 1.08
C GLU A 174 -16.28 5.48 -0.23
N ASP A 175 -15.85 6.76 -0.18
CA ASP A 175 -15.65 7.60 -1.38
C ASP A 175 -14.46 7.15 -2.22
N PHE A 176 -13.38 6.73 -1.54
CA PHE A 176 -12.11 6.36 -2.17
C PHE A 176 -11.47 5.16 -1.44
N PRO A 177 -12.13 3.97 -1.43
CA PRO A 177 -11.60 2.79 -0.74
C PRO A 177 -10.30 2.28 -1.37
N LEU A 178 -9.66 1.34 -0.70
CA LEU A 178 -8.47 0.64 -1.22
C LEU A 178 -8.91 -0.62 -1.95
N ALA A 179 -8.52 -0.74 -3.23
CA ALA A 179 -8.63 -1.96 -4.01
C ALA A 179 -7.33 -2.76 -3.93
N LEU A 180 -7.46 -4.07 -3.88
CA LEU A 180 -6.41 -5.08 -3.75
C LEU A 180 -6.54 -6.08 -4.87
N CYS A 181 -5.47 -6.34 -5.60
CA CYS A 181 -5.47 -7.35 -6.64
C CYS A 181 -5.08 -8.71 -6.07
N ASP A 182 -5.86 -9.74 -6.35
CA ASP A 182 -5.48 -11.12 -6.03
C ASP A 182 -4.20 -11.46 -6.81
N VAL A 183 -3.12 -11.63 -6.08
CA VAL A 183 -1.78 -11.82 -6.65
C VAL A 183 -1.70 -13.05 -7.56
N ARG A 184 -2.56 -14.06 -7.35
CA ARG A 184 -2.62 -15.27 -8.20
C ARG A 184 -3.04 -14.95 -9.64
N THR A 185 -3.64 -13.78 -9.87
CA THR A 185 -4.12 -13.33 -11.18
C THR A 185 -3.13 -12.37 -11.88
N VAL A 186 -2.03 -12.04 -11.21
CA VAL A 186 -0.98 -11.16 -11.72
C VAL A 186 0.10 -11.99 -12.41
N GLN A 187 0.47 -11.61 -13.63
CA GLN A 187 1.56 -12.23 -14.37
C GLN A 187 2.86 -11.42 -14.20
N ALA A 188 4.01 -12.06 -14.36
CA ALA A 188 5.30 -11.36 -14.24
C ALA A 188 5.43 -10.18 -15.23
N ASP A 189 4.88 -10.33 -16.43
CA ASP A 189 4.90 -9.29 -17.46
C ASP A 189 3.96 -8.11 -17.17
N ASP A 190 3.05 -8.25 -16.21
CA ASP A 190 2.19 -7.15 -15.75
C ASP A 190 2.97 -6.16 -14.85
N LEU A 191 4.11 -6.59 -14.30
CA LEU A 191 4.90 -5.81 -13.35
C LEU A 191 5.99 -5.00 -14.08
N VAL A 192 5.86 -3.68 -14.03
CA VAL A 192 6.84 -2.74 -14.59
C VAL A 192 7.67 -2.13 -13.47
N GLN A 193 8.96 -2.40 -13.47
CA GLN A 193 9.87 -1.80 -12.48
C GLN A 193 9.92 -0.28 -12.66
N THR A 194 9.44 0.45 -11.66
CA THR A 194 9.40 1.92 -11.68
C THR A 194 10.41 2.47 -10.68
N HIS A 195 11.37 3.22 -11.18
CA HIS A 195 12.34 3.94 -10.36
C HIS A 195 11.74 5.26 -9.90
N ILE A 196 11.77 5.51 -8.60
CA ILE A 196 11.31 6.77 -8.01
C ILE A 196 12.52 7.53 -7.49
N HIS A 197 12.74 8.72 -8.03
CA HIS A 197 13.85 9.59 -7.65
C HIS A 197 13.32 10.83 -6.95
N HIS A 198 13.74 11.05 -5.71
CA HIS A 198 13.42 12.23 -4.92
C HIS A 198 14.60 13.18 -4.92
N PHE A 199 14.38 14.38 -5.40
CA PHE A 199 15.38 15.45 -5.46
C PHE A 199 15.22 16.40 -4.27
N SER A 200 16.31 17.08 -3.87
CA SER A 200 16.30 18.10 -2.82
C SER A 200 16.28 19.51 -3.39
N GLU A 201 15.99 20.49 -2.54
CA GLU A 201 16.10 21.92 -2.93
C GLU A 201 17.55 22.34 -3.15
N SER A 202 18.47 21.75 -2.38
CA SER A 202 19.90 22.07 -2.46
C SER A 202 20.59 21.44 -3.67
N ASP A 203 20.04 20.34 -4.22
CA ASP A 203 20.57 19.67 -5.39
C ASP A 203 19.38 19.09 -6.20
N PRO A 204 18.88 19.84 -7.20
CA PRO A 204 17.79 19.39 -8.05
C PRO A 204 18.22 18.50 -9.21
N ASP A 205 19.51 18.21 -9.34
CA ASP A 205 20.08 17.41 -10.45
C ASP A 205 20.52 16.01 -10.00
N THR A 206 20.84 15.85 -8.72
CA THR A 206 21.21 14.55 -8.13
C THR A 206 20.10 14.06 -7.20
N PRO A 207 19.56 12.83 -7.36
CA PRO A 207 18.57 12.31 -6.44
C PRO A 207 19.12 12.18 -5.02
N ARG A 208 18.44 12.78 -4.04
CA ARG A 208 18.73 12.61 -2.62
C ARG A 208 18.42 11.18 -2.16
N HIS A 209 17.37 10.61 -2.73
CA HIS A 209 16.90 9.25 -2.42
C HIS A 209 16.27 8.63 -3.67
N SER A 210 16.58 7.37 -3.90
CA SER A 210 15.97 6.58 -4.96
C SER A 210 15.37 5.30 -4.38
N GLY A 211 14.22 4.92 -4.90
CA GLY A 211 13.53 3.68 -4.55
C GLY A 211 13.00 3.00 -5.81
N GLN A 212 12.55 1.78 -5.66
CA GLN A 212 11.97 1.00 -6.73
C GLN A 212 10.65 0.38 -6.26
N ILE A 213 9.65 0.49 -7.11
CA ILE A 213 8.33 -0.13 -6.93
C ILE A 213 7.99 -0.92 -8.20
N TYR A 214 6.96 -1.78 -8.13
CA TYR A 214 6.30 -2.22 -9.34
C TYR A 214 5.07 -1.36 -9.62
N SER A 215 4.97 -0.81 -10.83
CA SER A 215 3.71 -0.31 -11.39
C SER A 215 3.04 -1.44 -12.15
N LEU A 216 1.70 -1.50 -12.08
CA LEU A 216 0.94 -2.60 -12.68
C LEU A 216 0.44 -2.23 -14.07
N ARG A 217 0.69 -3.09 -15.07
CA ARG A 217 0.11 -3.05 -16.41
C ARG A 217 -1.30 -3.65 -16.40
N HIS A 218 -2.15 -3.19 -17.29
CA HIS A 218 -3.48 -3.74 -17.43
C HIS A 218 -3.46 -5.19 -17.94
N ASN A 219 -4.23 -6.04 -17.27
CA ASN A 219 -4.53 -7.39 -17.72
C ASN A 219 -5.98 -7.71 -17.34
N LEU A 220 -6.75 -8.24 -18.28
CA LEU A 220 -8.16 -8.61 -18.06
C LEU A 220 -8.34 -9.75 -17.04
N SER A 221 -7.28 -10.53 -16.77
CA SER A 221 -7.32 -11.60 -15.77
C SER A 221 -7.25 -11.10 -14.33
N HIS A 222 -6.89 -9.83 -14.10
CA HIS A 222 -6.78 -9.28 -12.75
C HIS A 222 -8.11 -9.33 -12.02
N GLN A 223 -8.12 -9.93 -10.82
CA GLN A 223 -9.26 -9.96 -9.93
C GLN A 223 -9.03 -8.96 -8.79
N TRP A 224 -9.85 -7.91 -8.81
CA TRP A 224 -9.79 -6.85 -7.81
C TRP A 224 -10.84 -7.06 -6.74
N TYR A 225 -10.45 -6.74 -5.50
CA TYR A 225 -11.28 -6.78 -4.31
C TYR A 225 -11.20 -5.47 -3.55
N TYR A 226 -12.25 -5.12 -2.85
CA TYR A 226 -12.27 -4.10 -1.82
C TYR A 226 -13.15 -4.57 -0.67
N PHE A 227 -13.14 -3.87 0.43
CA PHE A 227 -14.06 -4.15 1.54
C PHE A 227 -14.92 -2.92 1.76
N SER A 228 -16.22 -3.04 1.47
CA SER A 228 -17.16 -1.93 1.54
C SER A 228 -17.25 -1.36 2.96
N ALA A 229 -17.48 -0.06 3.05
CA ALA A 229 -17.72 0.67 4.30
C ALA A 229 -16.74 0.32 5.45
N MET A 230 -15.43 0.21 5.13
CA MET A 230 -14.42 -0.10 6.15
C MET A 230 -14.46 0.87 7.32
N GLN A 231 -14.43 0.33 8.52
CA GLN A 231 -14.48 1.06 9.78
C GLN A 231 -13.09 1.28 10.38
N PRO A 232 -12.91 2.27 11.29
CA PRO A 232 -11.62 2.51 11.95
C PRO A 232 -11.11 1.35 12.82
N ASP A 233 -11.96 0.39 13.18
CA ASP A 233 -11.59 -0.82 13.90
C ASP A 233 -11.26 -2.01 12.98
N GLU A 234 -11.04 -1.74 11.69
CA GLU A 234 -10.65 -2.73 10.69
C GLU A 234 -9.29 -2.41 10.12
N VAL A 235 -8.47 -3.44 9.91
CA VAL A 235 -7.12 -3.32 9.35
C VAL A 235 -6.99 -4.27 8.18
N LEU A 236 -6.58 -3.74 7.03
CA LEU A 236 -6.12 -4.52 5.90
C LEU A 236 -4.63 -4.80 6.04
N LEU A 237 -4.26 -6.06 6.00
CA LEU A 237 -2.87 -6.49 5.85
C LEU A 237 -2.59 -6.78 4.39
N LEU A 238 -1.47 -6.28 3.88
CA LEU A 238 -1.01 -6.48 2.52
C LEU A 238 0.43 -6.99 2.53
N ARG A 239 0.69 -8.08 1.82
CA ARG A 239 2.06 -8.57 1.61
C ARG A 239 2.67 -7.86 0.41
N ASN A 240 3.77 -7.17 0.62
CA ASN A 240 4.55 -6.54 -0.45
C ASN A 240 5.78 -7.36 -0.85
N TRP A 241 6.24 -8.27 0.00
CA TRP A 241 7.34 -9.18 -0.28
C TRP A 241 7.50 -10.23 0.84
N ASP A 242 8.01 -11.41 0.46
CA ASP A 242 8.43 -12.49 1.39
C ASP A 242 9.71 -13.14 0.85
N SER A 243 10.69 -13.37 1.68
CA SER A 243 11.98 -13.94 1.30
C SER A 243 11.94 -15.44 0.95
N THR A 244 10.81 -16.12 1.15
CA THR A 244 10.63 -17.52 0.72
C THR A 244 10.35 -17.59 -0.78
N ALA A 245 11.27 -18.21 -1.53
CA ALA A 245 11.39 -18.13 -2.99
C ALA A 245 10.26 -18.80 -3.81
N ASP A 246 9.34 -19.51 -3.17
CA ASP A 246 8.33 -20.35 -3.84
C ASP A 246 6.89 -19.82 -3.73
N LYS A 247 6.71 -18.62 -3.17
CA LYS A 247 5.37 -18.04 -2.96
C LYS A 247 4.97 -17.10 -4.07
N LYS A 248 3.92 -17.46 -4.79
CA LYS A 248 3.29 -16.62 -5.81
C LYS A 248 2.54 -15.41 -5.25
N SER A 249 2.44 -15.29 -3.92
CA SER A 249 1.71 -14.21 -3.23
C SER A 249 2.59 -13.03 -2.77
N ASP A 250 3.79 -12.87 -3.36
CA ASP A 250 4.79 -11.93 -2.85
C ASP A 250 4.52 -10.46 -3.17
N TYR A 251 3.55 -10.16 -4.02
CA TYR A 251 3.33 -8.80 -4.47
C TYR A 251 1.84 -8.52 -4.55
N THR A 252 1.26 -7.86 -3.56
CA THR A 252 -0.14 -7.47 -3.61
C THR A 252 -0.29 -6.11 -4.27
N PRO A 253 -0.62 -6.03 -5.58
CA PRO A 253 -0.90 -4.75 -6.19
C PRO A 253 -2.13 -4.13 -5.56
N HIS A 254 -2.03 -2.84 -5.29
CA HIS A 254 -3.11 -2.10 -4.64
C HIS A 254 -3.20 -0.67 -5.17
N THR A 255 -4.37 -0.08 -5.04
CA THR A 255 -4.65 1.29 -5.44
C THR A 255 -5.88 1.84 -4.75
N GLY A 256 -5.95 3.15 -4.55
CA GLY A 256 -7.22 3.80 -4.27
C GLY A 256 -8.03 3.95 -5.55
N PHE A 257 -9.34 3.79 -5.48
CA PHE A 257 -10.23 4.04 -6.62
C PHE A 257 -11.45 4.85 -6.20
N LYS A 258 -12.05 5.56 -7.15
CA LYS A 258 -13.26 6.32 -6.89
C LYS A 258 -14.47 5.38 -6.86
N ASN A 259 -15.14 5.30 -5.73
CA ASN A 259 -16.39 4.56 -5.62
C ASN A 259 -17.57 5.46 -6.05
N ASN A 260 -18.07 5.23 -7.26
CA ASN A 260 -19.20 5.98 -7.80
C ASN A 260 -20.55 5.62 -7.16
N LEU A 261 -20.59 4.56 -6.34
CA LEU A 261 -21.77 4.13 -5.59
C LEU A 261 -21.75 4.62 -4.12
N ALA A 262 -20.72 5.39 -3.73
CA ALA A 262 -20.67 5.97 -2.39
C ALA A 262 -21.88 6.87 -2.14
N PRO A 263 -22.50 6.82 -0.95
CA PRO A 263 -23.63 7.68 -0.61
C PRO A 263 -23.33 9.17 -0.80
N ALA A 264 -24.33 9.96 -1.18
CA ALA A 264 -24.18 11.40 -1.29
C ALA A 264 -23.79 12.00 0.08
N GLY A 265 -22.80 12.89 0.10
CA GLY A 265 -22.30 13.51 1.33
C GLY A 265 -21.30 12.64 2.12
N THR A 266 -20.88 11.50 1.59
CA THR A 266 -19.80 10.69 2.18
C THR A 266 -18.55 11.53 2.43
N ARG A 267 -17.96 11.37 3.60
CA ARG A 267 -16.73 12.06 3.97
C ARG A 267 -15.56 11.56 3.14
N PRO A 268 -14.68 12.46 2.65
CA PRO A 268 -13.45 12.06 2.00
C PRO A 268 -12.60 11.14 2.89
N ARG A 269 -12.06 10.08 2.30
CA ARG A 269 -11.21 9.11 2.99
C ARG A 269 -10.05 9.77 3.72
N GLU A 270 -9.89 9.41 4.98
CA GLU A 270 -8.68 9.61 5.77
C GLU A 270 -8.14 8.24 6.22
N SER A 271 -6.87 7.98 6.02
CA SER A 271 -6.29 6.67 6.29
C SER A 271 -4.86 6.77 6.81
N ILE A 272 -4.47 5.77 7.59
CA ILE A 272 -3.08 5.53 7.97
C ILE A 272 -2.65 4.14 7.49
N GLU A 273 -1.42 4.06 7.03
CA GLU A 273 -0.72 2.84 6.68
C GLU A 273 0.58 2.79 7.43
N ILE A 274 0.84 1.71 8.17
CA ILE A 274 2.18 1.40 8.67
C ILE A 274 2.85 0.40 7.73
N ARG A 275 4.19 0.48 7.66
CA ARG A 275 5.02 -0.48 6.94
C ARG A 275 5.93 -1.20 7.92
N ALA A 276 5.91 -2.51 7.89
CA ALA A 276 6.62 -3.36 8.83
C ALA A 276 7.49 -4.41 8.14
N LEU A 277 8.67 -4.65 8.70
CA LEU A 277 9.45 -5.85 8.44
C LEU A 277 9.09 -6.89 9.48
N VAL A 278 8.61 -8.02 9.03
CA VAL A 278 8.23 -9.18 9.84
C VAL A 278 9.35 -10.21 9.78
N VAL A 279 9.79 -10.72 10.93
CA VAL A 279 10.83 -11.74 11.08
C VAL A 279 10.18 -13.02 11.60
N TYR A 280 10.32 -14.10 10.87
CA TYR A 280 9.79 -15.43 11.26
C TYR A 280 10.83 -16.31 11.93
#